data_0bfe29351e7aa328b6041444da20e3ed
#
_entry.id   0bfe29351e7aa328b6041444da20e3ed
#
_cell.length_a   1.000
_cell.length_b   1.000
_cell.length_c   1.000
_cell.angle_alpha   90.00
_cell.angle_beta   90.00
_cell.angle_gamma   90.00
#
_symmetry.space_group_name_H-M   'P 1'
#
loop_
_entity.id
_entity.type
_entity.pdbx_description
1 polymer ?
#
loop_
_entity_poly.entity_id
_entity_poly.type
_entity_poly.pdbx_seq_one_letter_code
_entity_poly.pdbx_strand_id
1 'polypeptide(L)'
;MIKCITFDLDDTLWEIEPVIIKAEIKFEEWLKRNYPIISEELSIQQLRNFVRQTSLENPKIKHDLTKVRISAYNKLRNIYGLPKNMPEDAFNYFIKYRNKVELFDGVEEILGILRKDYLIGTITNGNASLEEIGIKQFFDFEVKASDVGFMKPSKEIFYEAIKQAS
;
A
#
# COMPACT_ATOMS: atom_id res chain seq x y z
N MET A 1 -1.07 -18.60 27.27
CA MET A 1 -2.40 -18.22 26.68
C MET A 1 -2.15 -17.15 25.63
N ILE A 2 -2.69 -17.29 24.42
CA ILE A 2 -2.60 -16.25 23.36
C ILE A 2 -3.40 -15.04 23.83
N LYS A 3 -2.83 -13.83 23.69
CA LYS A 3 -3.47 -12.56 24.09
C LYS A 3 -3.67 -11.59 22.92
N CYS A 4 -2.89 -11.76 21.86
CA CYS A 4 -2.90 -10.90 20.71
C CYS A 4 -2.85 -11.73 19.42
N ILE A 5 -3.58 -11.29 18.41
CA ILE A 5 -3.57 -11.86 17.06
C ILE A 5 -3.25 -10.73 16.08
N THR A 6 -2.31 -10.97 15.17
CA THR A 6 -1.99 -10.01 14.12
C THR A 6 -2.30 -10.58 12.75
N PHE A 7 -2.84 -9.74 11.88
CA PHE A 7 -3.19 -10.08 10.51
C PHE A 7 -2.27 -9.34 9.52
N ASP A 8 -1.92 -10.00 8.43
CA ASP A 8 -1.57 -9.29 7.21
C ASP A 8 -2.84 -8.72 6.59
N LEU A 9 -2.71 -7.87 5.59
CA LEU A 9 -3.82 -7.21 4.92
C LEU A 9 -4.03 -7.78 3.51
N ASP A 10 -3.15 -7.45 2.58
CA ASP A 10 -3.20 -7.88 1.19
C ASP A 10 -3.10 -9.41 1.09
N ASP A 11 -3.98 -10.05 0.30
CA ASP A 11 -4.13 -11.50 0.14
C ASP A 11 -4.44 -12.26 1.46
N THR A 12 -4.88 -11.53 2.49
CA THR A 12 -5.33 -12.09 3.78
C THR A 12 -6.74 -11.64 4.13
N LEU A 13 -7.07 -10.36 4.00
CA LEU A 13 -8.40 -9.81 4.25
C LEU A 13 -9.16 -9.48 2.95
N TRP A 14 -8.46 -9.37 1.84
CA TRP A 14 -8.96 -9.18 0.47
C TRP A 14 -7.93 -9.66 -0.55
N GLU A 15 -8.36 -9.89 -1.78
CA GLU A 15 -7.47 -10.22 -2.89
C GLU A 15 -6.83 -8.94 -3.45
N ILE A 16 -5.49 -8.88 -3.47
CA ILE A 16 -4.78 -7.65 -3.86
C ILE A 16 -4.73 -7.45 -5.39
N GLU A 17 -4.64 -8.51 -6.17
CA GLU A 17 -4.43 -8.39 -7.62
C GLU A 17 -5.55 -7.62 -8.32
N PRO A 18 -6.86 -7.91 -8.11
CA PRO A 18 -7.95 -7.13 -8.69
C PRO A 18 -7.94 -5.66 -8.27
N VAL A 19 -7.54 -5.37 -7.03
CA VAL A 19 -7.45 -4.00 -6.50
C VAL A 19 -6.38 -3.21 -7.25
N ILE A 20 -5.18 -3.79 -7.41
CA ILE A 20 -4.08 -3.14 -8.12
C ILE A 20 -4.43 -2.93 -9.60
N ILE A 21 -5.03 -3.93 -10.26
CA ILE A 21 -5.46 -3.80 -11.66
C ILE A 21 -6.47 -2.65 -11.81
N LYS A 22 -7.51 -2.59 -10.96
CA LYS A 22 -8.51 -1.51 -10.98
C LYS A 22 -7.84 -0.13 -10.74
N ALA A 23 -6.92 -0.04 -9.77
CA ALA A 23 -6.20 1.19 -9.47
C ALA A 23 -5.32 1.66 -10.64
N GLU A 24 -4.64 0.75 -11.31
CA GLU A 24 -3.79 1.05 -12.46
C GLU A 24 -4.60 1.47 -13.69
N ILE A 25 -5.74 0.85 -13.97
CA ILE A 25 -6.65 1.27 -15.05
C ILE A 25 -7.11 2.73 -14.80
N LYS A 26 -7.55 3.03 -13.56
CA LYS A 26 -7.96 4.39 -13.20
C LYS A 26 -6.81 5.39 -13.27
N PHE A 27 -5.62 4.98 -12.87
CA PHE A 27 -4.42 5.80 -12.96
C PHE A 27 -4.03 6.08 -14.42
N GLU A 28 -4.12 5.09 -15.32
CA GLU A 28 -3.89 5.29 -16.75
C GLU A 28 -4.88 6.28 -17.37
N GLU A 29 -6.18 6.17 -17.03
CA GLU A 29 -7.20 7.15 -17.47
C GLU A 29 -6.88 8.55 -16.98
N TRP A 30 -6.35 8.69 -15.78
CA TRP A 30 -5.95 9.97 -15.20
C TRP A 30 -4.70 10.54 -15.89
N LEU A 31 -3.69 9.71 -16.18
CA LEU A 31 -2.50 10.10 -16.95
C LEU A 31 -2.87 10.58 -18.34
N LYS A 32 -3.73 9.86 -19.07
CA LYS A 32 -4.21 10.27 -20.41
C LYS A 32 -4.84 11.66 -20.42
N ARG A 33 -5.52 12.04 -19.34
CA ARG A 33 -6.18 13.36 -19.23
C ARG A 33 -5.25 14.47 -18.79
N ASN A 34 -4.32 14.20 -17.88
CA ASN A 34 -3.52 15.22 -17.21
C ASN A 34 -2.08 15.31 -17.76
N TYR A 35 -1.53 14.18 -18.19
CA TYR A 35 -0.14 14.05 -18.65
C TYR A 35 -0.06 13.09 -19.85
N PRO A 36 -0.70 13.41 -21.00
CA PRO A 36 -0.81 12.48 -22.14
C PRO A 36 0.55 12.00 -22.66
N ILE A 37 1.58 12.84 -22.61
CA ILE A 37 2.94 12.46 -23.02
C ILE A 37 3.46 11.18 -22.33
N ILE A 38 3.11 10.95 -21.06
CA ILE A 38 3.50 9.71 -20.37
C ILE A 38 2.74 8.53 -20.95
N SER A 39 1.42 8.66 -21.13
CA SER A 39 0.58 7.54 -21.58
C SER A 39 0.71 7.24 -23.07
N GLU A 40 1.24 8.15 -23.87
CA GLU A 40 1.59 7.93 -25.28
C GLU A 40 2.89 7.12 -25.42
N GLU A 41 3.85 7.30 -24.50
CA GLU A 41 5.14 6.62 -24.55
C GLU A 41 5.21 5.35 -23.69
N LEU A 42 4.46 5.30 -22.58
CA LEU A 42 4.53 4.20 -21.61
C LEU A 42 3.17 3.56 -21.37
N SER A 43 3.08 2.27 -21.68
CA SER A 43 1.94 1.45 -21.23
C SER A 43 1.93 1.29 -19.70
N ILE A 44 0.78 0.91 -19.14
CA ILE A 44 0.66 0.65 -17.70
C ILE A 44 1.64 -0.42 -17.20
N GLN A 45 1.92 -1.44 -18.02
CA GLN A 45 2.90 -2.48 -17.70
C GLN A 45 4.33 -1.91 -17.63
N GLN A 46 4.68 -0.98 -18.53
CA GLN A 46 5.99 -0.31 -18.50
C GLN A 46 6.10 0.62 -17.30
N LEU A 47 5.01 1.32 -16.92
CA LEU A 47 4.96 2.12 -15.68
C LEU A 47 5.13 1.24 -14.43
N ARG A 48 4.48 0.07 -14.38
CA ARG A 48 4.67 -0.91 -13.29
C ARG A 48 6.12 -1.35 -13.19
N ASN A 49 6.74 -1.70 -14.33
CA ASN A 49 8.16 -2.08 -14.38
C ASN A 49 9.08 -0.93 -13.96
N PHE A 50 8.74 0.31 -14.32
CA PHE A 50 9.49 1.51 -13.92
C PHE A 50 9.47 1.73 -12.40
N VAL A 51 8.32 1.55 -11.76
CA VAL A 51 8.19 1.59 -10.29
C VAL A 51 9.01 0.48 -9.65
N ARG A 52 8.91 -0.76 -10.17
CA ARG A 52 9.69 -1.91 -9.69
C ARG A 52 11.20 -1.67 -9.81
N GLN A 53 11.66 -1.17 -10.95
CA GLN A 53 13.08 -0.85 -11.17
C GLN A 53 13.54 0.24 -10.19
N THR A 54 12.72 1.26 -9.95
CA THR A 54 13.02 2.30 -8.96
C THR A 54 13.19 1.73 -7.55
N SER A 55 12.41 0.73 -7.17
CA SER A 55 12.58 0.03 -5.88
C SER A 55 13.92 -0.71 -5.80
N LEU A 56 14.32 -1.41 -6.88
CA LEU A 56 15.58 -2.15 -6.93
C LEU A 56 16.80 -1.22 -6.85
N GLU A 57 16.74 -0.07 -7.50
CA GLU A 57 17.79 0.94 -7.50
C GLU A 57 17.92 1.70 -6.17
N ASN A 58 16.88 1.64 -5.33
CA ASN A 58 16.80 2.38 -4.06
C ASN A 58 16.53 1.45 -2.87
N PRO A 59 17.46 0.56 -2.50
CA PRO A 59 17.24 -0.43 -1.45
C PRO A 59 16.92 0.20 -0.07
N LYS A 60 17.34 1.45 0.15
CA LYS A 60 17.09 2.19 1.41
C LYS A 60 15.60 2.54 1.62
N ILE A 61 14.81 2.63 0.57
CA ILE A 61 13.38 2.97 0.65
C ILE A 61 12.47 1.82 0.21
N LYS A 62 13.00 0.65 -0.14
CA LYS A 62 12.21 -0.47 -0.67
C LYS A 62 11.09 -0.95 0.26
N HIS A 63 11.24 -0.71 1.57
CA HIS A 63 10.26 -1.03 2.60
C HIS A 63 9.07 -0.06 2.62
N ASP A 64 9.17 1.07 1.94
CA ASP A 64 8.13 2.10 1.88
C ASP A 64 7.62 2.23 0.44
N LEU A 65 6.54 1.50 0.14
CA LEU A 65 5.95 1.47 -1.21
C LEU A 65 5.45 2.84 -1.67
N THR A 66 5.07 3.71 -0.73
CA THR A 66 4.69 5.10 -1.01
C THR A 66 5.88 5.90 -1.50
N LYS A 67 7.01 5.87 -0.76
CA LYS A 67 8.23 6.55 -1.18
C LYS A 67 8.79 6.01 -2.49
N VAL A 68 8.76 4.69 -2.69
CA VAL A 68 9.16 4.06 -3.96
C VAL A 68 8.35 4.62 -5.12
N ARG A 69 7.03 4.67 -5.00
CA ARG A 69 6.14 5.14 -6.07
C ARG A 69 6.30 6.63 -6.34
N ILE A 70 6.36 7.46 -5.30
CA ILE A 70 6.62 8.91 -5.44
C ILE A 70 8.01 9.15 -6.07
N SER A 71 9.04 8.37 -5.69
CA SER A 71 10.36 8.44 -6.31
C SER A 71 10.33 8.10 -7.80
N ALA A 72 9.58 7.07 -8.19
CA ALA A 72 9.38 6.72 -9.60
C ALA A 72 8.69 7.86 -10.37
N TYR A 73 7.63 8.44 -9.82
CA TYR A 73 6.94 9.56 -10.43
C TYR A 73 7.80 10.83 -10.51
N ASN A 74 8.68 11.08 -9.54
CA ASN A 74 9.68 12.16 -9.62
C ASN A 74 10.67 11.95 -10.77
N LYS A 75 11.09 10.71 -11.03
CA LYS A 75 11.93 10.39 -12.20
C LYS A 75 11.18 10.68 -13.51
N LEU A 76 9.91 10.23 -13.62
CA LEU A 76 9.08 10.54 -14.80
C LEU A 76 8.89 12.04 -14.98
N ARG A 77 8.60 12.76 -13.90
CA ARG A 77 8.53 14.23 -13.93
C ARG A 77 9.78 14.86 -14.52
N ASN A 78 10.96 14.41 -14.12
CA ASN A 78 12.23 14.95 -14.62
C ASN A 78 12.48 14.58 -16.08
N ILE A 79 12.16 13.35 -16.50
CA ILE A 79 12.31 12.89 -17.89
C ILE A 79 11.44 13.73 -18.84
N TYR A 80 10.19 13.99 -18.45
CA TYR A 80 9.20 14.67 -19.29
C TYR A 80 9.05 16.17 -19.02
N GLY A 81 9.82 16.75 -18.09
CA GLY A 81 9.75 18.18 -17.76
C GLY A 81 8.42 18.62 -17.15
N LEU A 82 7.78 17.75 -16.34
CA LEU A 82 6.42 17.96 -15.82
C LEU A 82 6.40 18.86 -14.56
N PRO A 83 5.23 19.38 -14.17
CA PRO A 83 5.06 20.23 -13.00
C PRO A 83 5.54 19.57 -11.70
N LYS A 84 5.98 20.40 -10.76
CA LYS A 84 6.59 19.96 -9.51
C LYS A 84 5.64 19.13 -8.61
N ASN A 85 4.35 19.39 -8.66
CA ASN A 85 3.31 18.70 -7.90
C ASN A 85 2.85 17.38 -8.52
N MET A 86 3.25 17.08 -9.79
CA MET A 86 2.82 15.87 -10.49
C MET A 86 3.03 14.57 -9.69
N PRO A 87 4.16 14.32 -9.02
CA PRO A 87 4.37 13.05 -8.32
C PRO A 87 3.39 12.80 -7.16
N GLU A 88 3.11 13.83 -6.37
CA GLU A 88 2.14 13.76 -5.27
C GLU A 88 0.72 13.60 -5.79
N ASP A 89 0.32 14.37 -6.79
CA ASP A 89 -1.01 14.29 -7.41
C ASP A 89 -1.24 12.90 -8.01
N ALA A 90 -0.24 12.36 -8.71
CA ALA A 90 -0.24 11.03 -9.29
C ALA A 90 -0.37 9.94 -8.21
N PHE A 91 0.40 10.05 -7.12
CA PHE A 91 0.32 9.13 -6.01
C PHE A 91 -1.04 9.19 -5.31
N ASN A 92 -1.54 10.38 -5.00
CA ASN A 92 -2.83 10.58 -4.34
C ASN A 92 -3.98 10.01 -5.17
N TYR A 93 -3.91 10.15 -6.49
CA TYR A 93 -4.90 9.55 -7.37
C TYR A 93 -4.83 8.01 -7.36
N PHE A 94 -3.63 7.43 -7.44
CA PHE A 94 -3.44 5.99 -7.39
C PHE A 94 -3.90 5.39 -6.06
N ILE A 95 -3.46 5.96 -4.92
CA ILE A 95 -3.74 5.39 -3.59
C ILE A 95 -5.22 5.41 -3.25
N LYS A 96 -5.96 6.40 -3.72
CA LYS A 96 -7.42 6.47 -3.59
C LYS A 96 -8.13 5.22 -4.14
N TYR A 97 -7.65 4.66 -5.25
CA TYR A 97 -8.24 3.46 -5.84
C TYR A 97 -7.61 2.19 -5.28
N ARG A 98 -6.36 2.25 -4.83
CA ARG A 98 -5.70 1.14 -4.13
C ARG A 98 -6.41 0.80 -2.80
N ASN A 99 -7.05 1.76 -2.15
CA ASN A 99 -7.80 1.55 -0.92
C ASN A 99 -9.27 1.11 -1.16
N LYS A 100 -9.70 0.95 -2.41
CA LYS A 100 -11.02 0.41 -2.73
C LYS A 100 -10.96 -1.12 -2.83
N VAL A 101 -10.97 -1.76 -1.68
CA VAL A 101 -10.91 -3.23 -1.56
C VAL A 101 -12.31 -3.82 -1.42
N GLU A 102 -12.43 -5.11 -1.75
CA GLU A 102 -13.59 -5.95 -1.44
C GLU A 102 -13.09 -7.01 -0.44
N LEU A 103 -13.53 -6.91 0.82
CA LEU A 103 -13.15 -7.85 1.86
C LEU A 103 -13.65 -9.25 1.52
N PHE A 104 -12.90 -10.28 1.91
CA PHE A 104 -13.41 -11.64 1.85
C PHE A 104 -14.63 -11.82 2.75
N ASP A 105 -15.52 -12.73 2.37
CA ASP A 105 -16.74 -13.03 3.13
C ASP A 105 -16.41 -13.40 4.59
N GLY A 106 -17.12 -12.78 5.52
CA GLY A 106 -16.99 -13.05 6.96
C GLY A 106 -15.84 -12.34 7.67
N VAL A 107 -14.98 -11.56 6.97
CA VAL A 107 -13.84 -10.87 7.60
C VAL A 107 -14.29 -9.96 8.74
N GLU A 108 -15.27 -9.09 8.52
CA GLU A 108 -15.73 -8.15 9.57
C GLU A 108 -16.37 -8.89 10.75
N GLU A 109 -17.15 -9.94 10.47
CA GLU A 109 -17.76 -10.76 11.51
C GLU A 109 -16.72 -11.44 12.39
N ILE A 110 -15.72 -12.09 11.76
CA ILE A 110 -14.65 -12.80 12.48
C ILE A 110 -13.78 -11.83 13.30
N LEU A 111 -13.40 -10.69 12.72
CA LEU A 111 -12.65 -9.65 13.45
C LEU A 111 -13.46 -9.14 14.65
N GLY A 112 -14.77 -8.91 14.47
CA GLY A 112 -15.67 -8.50 15.55
C GLY A 112 -15.81 -9.55 16.66
N ILE A 113 -15.75 -10.83 16.34
CA ILE A 113 -15.76 -11.93 17.33
C ILE A 113 -14.43 -11.98 18.08
N LEU A 114 -13.30 -11.96 17.35
CA LEU A 114 -11.95 -12.10 17.94
C LEU A 114 -11.61 -10.94 18.89
N ARG A 115 -12.06 -9.71 18.59
CA ARG A 115 -11.84 -8.54 19.46
C ARG A 115 -12.44 -8.65 20.85
N LYS A 116 -13.35 -9.57 21.10
CA LYS A 116 -13.93 -9.79 22.43
C LYS A 116 -12.94 -10.39 23.40
N ASP A 117 -11.99 -11.20 22.88
CA ASP A 117 -11.10 -12.02 23.70
C ASP A 117 -9.60 -11.71 23.46
N TYR A 118 -9.26 -11.01 22.35
CA TYR A 118 -7.88 -10.76 21.92
C TYR A 118 -7.67 -9.29 21.55
N LEU A 119 -6.46 -8.81 21.75
CA LEU A 119 -5.94 -7.63 21.05
C LEU A 119 -5.74 -7.98 19.58
N ILE A 120 -6.24 -7.15 18.69
CA ILE A 120 -6.12 -7.38 17.25
C ILE A 120 -5.23 -6.30 16.62
N GLY A 121 -4.16 -6.71 15.95
CA GLY A 121 -3.27 -5.81 15.24
C GLY A 121 -3.08 -6.17 13.79
N THR A 122 -2.42 -5.29 13.04
CA THR A 122 -1.95 -5.61 11.68
C THR A 122 -0.45 -5.53 11.57
N ILE A 123 0.15 -6.40 10.71
CA ILE A 123 1.56 -6.31 10.31
C ILE A 123 1.60 -6.41 8.78
N THR A 124 1.86 -5.30 8.10
CA THR A 124 1.82 -5.26 6.63
C THR A 124 3.10 -4.69 6.00
N ASN A 125 3.46 -5.24 4.84
CA ASN A 125 4.45 -4.64 3.93
C ASN A 125 3.79 -3.64 2.96
N GLY A 126 2.45 -3.62 2.91
CA GLY A 126 1.67 -2.76 2.04
C GLY A 126 1.52 -1.33 2.57
N ASN A 127 0.83 -0.53 1.78
CA ASN A 127 0.52 0.87 2.10
C ASN A 127 -0.99 1.15 2.11
N ALA A 128 -1.80 0.12 2.37
CA ALA A 128 -3.24 0.28 2.57
C ALA A 128 -3.55 1.16 3.78
N SER A 129 -4.65 1.90 3.71
CA SER A 129 -5.18 2.69 4.82
C SER A 129 -6.40 1.99 5.41
N LEU A 130 -6.29 1.50 6.64
CA LEU A 130 -7.42 0.88 7.35
C LEU A 130 -8.59 1.86 7.51
N GLU A 131 -8.29 3.16 7.64
CA GLU A 131 -9.29 4.21 7.77
C GLU A 131 -10.06 4.44 6.47
N GLU A 132 -9.35 4.57 5.33
CA GLU A 132 -9.99 4.76 4.02
C GLU A 132 -10.76 3.51 3.56
N ILE A 133 -10.32 2.32 3.97
CA ILE A 133 -11.01 1.05 3.72
C ILE A 133 -12.25 0.92 4.63
N GLY A 134 -12.26 1.57 5.80
CA GLY A 134 -13.39 1.54 6.74
C GLY A 134 -13.34 0.38 7.74
N ILE A 135 -12.15 -0.20 7.98
CA ILE A 135 -11.98 -1.33 8.91
C ILE A 135 -11.10 -1.00 10.13
N LYS A 136 -10.68 0.26 10.28
CA LYS A 136 -9.79 0.68 11.38
C LYS A 136 -10.35 0.32 12.78
N GLN A 137 -11.66 0.35 12.95
CA GLN A 137 -12.34 0.04 14.21
C GLN A 137 -12.14 -1.40 14.70
N PHE A 138 -11.68 -2.32 13.85
CA PHE A 138 -11.41 -3.70 14.22
C PHE A 138 -10.01 -3.92 14.79
N PHE A 139 -9.11 -2.92 14.69
CA PHE A 139 -7.70 -3.07 15.04
C PHE A 139 -7.30 -2.12 16.17
N ASP A 140 -6.61 -2.66 17.17
CA ASP A 140 -6.10 -1.91 18.31
C ASP A 140 -4.77 -1.21 17.95
N PHE A 141 -3.99 -1.80 17.03
CA PHE A 141 -2.75 -1.22 16.53
C PHE A 141 -2.45 -1.63 15.08
N GLU A 142 -1.56 -0.88 14.43
CA GLU A 142 -1.13 -1.13 13.05
C GLU A 142 0.39 -0.96 12.94
N VAL A 143 1.07 -1.97 12.38
CA VAL A 143 2.50 -1.95 12.11
C VAL A 143 2.74 -2.06 10.62
N LYS A 144 3.29 -0.99 10.03
CA LYS A 144 3.65 -0.92 8.61
C LYS A 144 5.16 -0.97 8.43
N ALA A 145 5.61 -1.63 7.39
CA ALA A 145 7.02 -1.66 7.01
C ALA A 145 7.59 -0.24 6.78
N SER A 146 6.77 0.69 6.24
CA SER A 146 7.13 2.10 6.07
C SER A 146 7.53 2.80 7.36
N ASP A 147 6.87 2.46 8.48
CA ASP A 147 7.05 3.13 9.77
C ASP A 147 8.23 2.54 10.54
N VAL A 148 8.42 1.22 10.41
CA VAL A 148 9.49 0.48 11.09
C VAL A 148 10.83 0.56 10.33
N GLY A 149 10.80 0.74 9.01
CA GLY A 149 12.00 0.70 8.16
C GLY A 149 12.39 -0.70 7.71
N PHE A 150 11.65 -1.73 8.09
CA PHE A 150 11.91 -3.14 7.78
C PHE A 150 10.64 -3.86 7.34
N MET A 151 10.77 -4.72 6.30
CA MET A 151 9.68 -5.53 5.76
C MET A 151 9.64 -6.92 6.43
N LYS A 152 8.47 -7.55 6.47
CA LYS A 152 8.40 -9.00 6.64
C LYS A 152 9.24 -9.72 5.56
N PRO A 153 10.02 -10.75 5.87
CA PRO A 153 10.06 -11.53 7.13
C PRO A 153 11.11 -11.04 8.15
N SER A 154 11.59 -9.80 8.07
CA SER A 154 12.56 -9.24 9.02
C SER A 154 11.98 -9.22 10.44
N LYS A 155 12.79 -9.57 11.45
CA LYS A 155 12.34 -9.70 12.85
C LYS A 155 11.91 -8.36 13.46
N GLU A 156 12.49 -7.26 12.98
CA GLU A 156 12.28 -5.92 13.50
C GLU A 156 10.80 -5.50 13.43
N ILE A 157 10.11 -5.83 12.34
CA ILE A 157 8.68 -5.51 12.19
C ILE A 157 7.81 -6.31 13.18
N PHE A 158 8.20 -7.54 13.50
CA PHE A 158 7.49 -8.36 14.50
C PHE A 158 7.78 -7.88 15.92
N TYR A 159 9.01 -7.43 16.23
CA TYR A 159 9.33 -6.84 17.53
C TYR A 159 8.52 -5.56 17.78
N GLU A 160 8.33 -4.72 16.77
CA GLU A 160 7.47 -3.55 16.93
C GLU A 160 6.02 -3.95 17.23
N ALA A 161 5.50 -4.98 16.57
CA ALA A 161 4.16 -5.50 16.86
C ALA A 161 4.04 -6.05 18.30
N ILE A 162 5.05 -6.79 18.78
CA ILE A 162 5.08 -7.27 20.18
C ILE A 162 5.06 -6.11 21.16
N LYS A 163 5.83 -5.06 20.90
CA LYS A 163 5.89 -3.85 21.73
C LYS A 163 4.55 -3.12 21.78
N GLN A 164 3.82 -3.03 20.65
CA GLN A 164 2.50 -2.40 20.62
C GLN A 164 1.40 -3.26 21.25
N ALA A 165 1.60 -4.58 21.32
CA ALA A 165 0.69 -5.52 21.97
C ALA A 165 0.91 -5.67 23.48
N SER A 166 1.92 -5.01 24.07
CA SER A 166 2.29 -5.09 25.50
C SER A 166 1.68 -3.92 26.26
#